data_6c0710f8dcf30d97c98529e58bcc9ddd
#
_entry.id   6c0710f8dcf30d97c98529e58bcc9ddd
#
_cell.length_a   1.000
_cell.length_b   1.000
_cell.length_c   1.000
_cell.angle_alpha   90.00
_cell.angle_beta   90.00
_cell.angle_gamma   90.00
#
_symmetry.space_group_name_H-M   'P 1'
#
loop_
_entity.id
_entity.type
_entity.pdbx_description
1 polymer ?
#
loop_
_entity_poly.entity_id
_entity_poly.type
_entity_poly.pdbx_seq_one_letter_code
_entity_poly.pdbx_strand_id
1 'polypeptide(L)'
;MRGDGGGPRSPRQLRVGEEIRHVLSAVFGRGELRDPDLAGLSITVSEVRMSPDLRHASAYVMPLGGGDVAKVVKALARAAPFLRGEVAKAMRLRVRNTAP
;
A
#
# COMPACT_ATOMS: atom_id res chain seq x y z
N MET A 1 -2.76 21.33 3.91
CA MET A 1 -2.30 20.84 3.61
C MET A 1 -1.62 20.47 3.26
N ARG A 2 -1.27 20.32 2.85
CA ARG A 2 -0.70 19.96 2.41
C ARG A 2 0.05 19.31 2.12
N GLY A 3 0.10 18.94 2.53
CA GLY A 3 1.02 17.98 2.48
C GLY A 3 1.71 17.74 1.23
N ASP A 4 1.46 16.70 0.73
CA ASP A 4 2.01 16.37 -0.57
C ASP A 4 1.23 17.03 -1.68
N GLY A 5 0.39 17.92 -1.31
CA GLY A 5 -0.51 18.50 -2.27
C GLY A 5 0.12 19.47 -3.22
N GLY A 6 1.35 19.67 -3.12
CA GLY A 6 2.02 20.62 -3.96
C GLY A 6 1.87 20.30 -5.41
N GLY A 7 2.56 20.41 -6.27
CA GLY A 7 2.41 20.26 -7.68
C GLY A 7 2.22 18.81 -8.14
N PRO A 8 2.26 18.60 -9.43
CA PRO A 8 2.11 17.27 -10.00
C PRO A 8 3.24 16.35 -9.57
N ARG A 9 2.93 15.08 -9.48
CA ARG A 9 3.91 14.09 -9.12
C ARG A 9 4.79 13.76 -10.30
N SER A 10 6.05 13.44 -10.00
CA SER A 10 6.97 13.03 -11.05
C SER A 10 6.58 11.65 -11.59
N PRO A 11 7.01 11.33 -12.80
CA PRO A 11 6.78 9.98 -13.33
C PRO A 11 7.32 8.90 -12.41
N ARG A 12 8.44 9.15 -11.74
CA ARG A 12 9.00 8.18 -10.83
C ARG A 12 8.11 7.97 -9.61
N GLN A 13 7.56 9.05 -9.05
CA GLN A 13 6.62 8.93 -7.94
C GLN A 13 5.40 8.11 -8.35
N LEU A 14 4.87 8.36 -9.54
CA LEU A 14 3.70 7.63 -10.02
C LEU A 14 4.01 6.16 -10.24
N ARG A 15 5.16 5.87 -10.83
CA ARG A 15 5.53 4.48 -11.10
C ARG A 15 5.74 3.69 -9.82
N VAL A 16 6.49 4.25 -8.88
CA VAL A 16 6.76 3.55 -7.63
C VAL A 16 5.47 3.35 -6.84
N GLY A 17 4.62 4.38 -6.81
CA GLY A 17 3.34 4.25 -6.14
C GLY A 17 2.49 3.15 -6.73
N GLU A 18 2.48 3.05 -8.06
CA GLU A 18 1.70 2.02 -8.73
C GLU A 18 2.26 0.62 -8.46
N GLU A 19 3.57 0.49 -8.42
CA GLU A 19 4.18 -0.80 -8.09
C GLU A 19 3.82 -1.22 -6.67
N ILE A 20 3.86 -0.29 -5.73
CA ILE A 20 3.50 -0.60 -4.35
C ILE A 20 2.02 -0.95 -4.26
N ARG A 21 1.17 -0.25 -5.01
CA ARG A 21 -0.25 -0.58 -5.03
C ARG A 21 -0.49 -2.02 -5.47
N HIS A 22 0.22 -2.45 -6.49
CA HIS A 22 0.11 -3.84 -6.96
C HIS A 22 0.56 -4.84 -5.90
N VAL A 23 1.67 -4.53 -5.22
CA VAL A 23 2.16 -5.41 -4.17
C VAL A 23 1.13 -5.55 -3.05
N LEU A 24 0.59 -4.42 -2.59
CA LEU A 24 -0.38 -4.44 -1.50
C LEU A 24 -1.66 -5.16 -1.92
N SER A 25 -2.11 -4.94 -3.15
CA SER A 25 -3.30 -5.62 -3.64
C SER A 25 -3.10 -7.13 -3.65
N ALA A 26 -1.91 -7.58 -4.04
CA ALA A 26 -1.61 -9.01 -4.02
C ALA A 26 -1.60 -9.57 -2.61
N VAL A 27 -1.02 -8.82 -1.65
CA VAL A 27 -0.98 -9.26 -0.26
C VAL A 27 -2.40 -9.41 0.28
N PHE A 28 -3.25 -8.42 0.04
CA PHE A 28 -4.63 -8.49 0.51
C PHE A 28 -5.38 -9.63 -0.19
N GLY A 29 -5.10 -9.84 -1.47
CA GLY A 29 -5.76 -10.89 -2.23
C GLY A 29 -5.40 -12.29 -1.75
N ARG A 30 -4.19 -12.47 -1.22
CA ARG A 30 -3.78 -13.76 -0.68
C ARG A 30 -4.37 -14.06 0.69
N GLY A 31 -4.94 -13.05 1.34
CA GLY A 31 -5.55 -13.26 2.65
C GLY A 31 -4.54 -13.56 3.75
N GLU A 32 -3.35 -13.00 3.64
CA GLU A 32 -2.28 -13.29 4.60
C GLU A 32 -2.40 -12.51 5.91
N LEU A 33 -3.25 -11.50 5.95
CA LEU A 33 -3.42 -10.71 7.16
C LEU A 33 -4.32 -11.46 8.13
N ARG A 34 -3.83 -11.67 9.33
CA ARG A 34 -4.52 -12.49 10.31
C ARG A 34 -5.25 -11.70 11.37
N ASP A 35 -5.25 -10.38 11.27
CA ASP A 35 -5.95 -9.55 12.23
C ASP A 35 -7.44 -9.83 12.16
N PRO A 36 -8.10 -10.10 13.31
CA PRO A 36 -9.54 -10.41 13.30
C PRO A 36 -10.38 -9.29 12.69
N ASP A 37 -9.95 -8.05 12.80
CA ASP A 37 -10.70 -6.93 12.24
C ASP A 37 -10.60 -6.87 10.72
N LEU A 38 -9.70 -7.64 10.14
CA LEU A 38 -9.53 -7.70 8.69
C LEU A 38 -10.01 -9.01 8.10
N ALA A 39 -10.23 -10.01 8.95
CA ALA A 39 -10.60 -11.34 8.49
C ALA A 39 -11.92 -11.28 7.75
N GLY A 40 -11.96 -11.91 6.59
CA GLY A 40 -13.19 -12.00 5.81
C GLY A 40 -13.53 -10.74 5.04
N LEU A 41 -12.73 -9.70 5.14
CA LEU A 41 -12.96 -8.45 4.40
C LEU A 41 -12.19 -8.47 3.10
N SER A 42 -12.82 -7.92 2.07
CA SER A 42 -12.13 -7.60 0.82
C SER A 42 -11.70 -6.15 0.90
N ILE A 43 -10.40 -5.92 0.72
CA ILE A 43 -9.86 -4.58 0.81
C ILE A 43 -9.26 -4.21 -0.52
N THR A 44 -9.66 -3.05 -1.03
CA THR A 44 -9.15 -2.50 -2.27
C THR A 44 -8.18 -1.39 -1.97
N VAL A 45 -7.01 -1.42 -2.62
CA VAL A 45 -6.08 -0.30 -2.57
C VAL A 45 -6.34 0.53 -3.81
N SER A 46 -6.95 1.70 -3.61
CA SER A 46 -7.33 2.53 -4.74
C SER A 46 -6.17 3.33 -5.28
N GLU A 47 -5.26 3.71 -4.42
CA GLU A 47 -4.16 4.58 -4.82
C GLU A 47 -3.04 4.49 -3.80
N VAL A 48 -1.80 4.64 -4.26
CA VAL A 48 -0.65 4.83 -3.38
C VAL A 48 0.07 6.08 -3.85
N ARG A 49 0.24 7.04 -2.96
CA ARG A 49 0.94 8.29 -3.26
C ARG A 49 2.28 8.32 -2.56
N MET A 50 3.30 8.65 -3.33
CA MET A 50 4.66 8.70 -2.81
C MET A 50 5.06 10.13 -2.52
N SER A 51 5.84 10.31 -1.45
CA SER A 51 6.50 11.58 -1.22
C SER A 51 7.55 11.83 -2.30
N PRO A 52 7.96 13.10 -2.51
CA PRO A 52 8.96 13.38 -3.55
C PRO A 52 10.28 12.65 -3.34
N ASP A 53 10.68 12.41 -2.09
CA ASP A 53 11.92 11.70 -1.80
C ASP A 53 11.73 10.18 -1.81
N LEU A 54 10.52 9.71 -2.11
CA LEU A 54 10.18 8.28 -2.20
C LEU A 54 10.35 7.52 -0.90
N ARG A 55 10.38 8.23 0.22
CA ARG A 55 10.54 7.57 1.52
C ARG A 55 9.23 7.26 2.22
N HIS A 56 8.16 7.90 1.81
CA HIS A 56 6.87 7.73 2.45
C HIS A 56 5.82 7.39 1.41
N ALA A 57 5.00 6.41 1.73
CA ALA A 57 3.91 6.00 0.87
C ALA A 57 2.62 6.12 1.65
N SER A 58 1.63 6.76 1.04
CA SER A 58 0.29 6.85 1.61
C SER A 58 -0.63 5.97 0.79
N ALA A 59 -1.11 4.91 1.38
CA ALA A 59 -2.00 3.99 0.70
C ALA A 59 -3.43 4.31 1.07
N TYR A 60 -4.26 4.48 0.05
CA TYR A 60 -5.68 4.76 0.22
C TYR A 60 -6.44 3.46 0.01
N VAL A 61 -7.13 3.01 1.05
CA VAL A 61 -7.77 1.71 1.05
C VAL A 61 -9.27 1.87 1.28
N MET A 62 -10.01 0.89 0.80
CA MET A 62 -11.44 0.87 0.95
C MET A 62 -11.90 -0.57 1.18
N PRO A 63 -12.58 -0.85 2.29
CA PRO A 63 -13.19 -2.17 2.46
C PRO A 63 -14.42 -2.27 1.58
N LEU A 64 -14.56 -3.40 0.92
CA LEU A 64 -15.73 -3.69 0.10
C LEU A 64 -16.77 -4.40 0.96
N GLY A 65 -18.02 -4.09 0.70
CA GLY A 65 -19.10 -4.73 1.42
C GLY A 65 -19.49 -4.03 2.71
N GLY A 66 -19.00 -2.82 2.90
CA GLY A 66 -19.35 -2.04 4.08
C GLY A 66 -18.42 -2.32 5.24
N GLY A 67 -18.84 -1.90 6.41
CA GLY A 67 -18.03 -2.10 7.59
C GLY A 67 -17.51 -0.79 8.14
N ASP A 68 -16.84 -0.90 9.26
CA ASP A 68 -16.33 0.26 9.98
C ASP A 68 -14.95 0.63 9.44
N VAL A 69 -14.90 1.70 8.66
CA VAL A 69 -13.67 2.14 8.02
C VAL A 69 -12.60 2.47 9.06
N ALA A 70 -12.99 3.12 10.16
CA ALA A 70 -12.01 3.48 11.20
C ALA A 70 -11.37 2.23 11.80
N LYS A 71 -12.16 1.20 12.00
CA LYS A 71 -11.66 -0.06 12.55
C LYS A 71 -10.69 -0.72 11.59
N VAL A 72 -11.00 -0.70 10.29
CA VAL A 72 -10.12 -1.25 9.27
C VAL A 72 -8.81 -0.48 9.22
N VAL A 73 -8.86 0.84 9.26
CA VAL A 73 -7.65 1.64 9.23
C VAL A 73 -6.75 1.35 10.43
N LYS A 74 -7.34 1.21 11.62
CA LYS A 74 -6.56 0.87 12.80
C LYS A 74 -5.92 -0.51 12.68
N ALA A 75 -6.65 -1.47 12.13
CA ALA A 75 -6.12 -2.81 11.94
C ALA A 75 -4.97 -2.80 10.92
N LEU A 76 -5.10 -2.02 9.87
CA LEU A 76 -4.02 -1.90 8.89
C LEU A 76 -2.80 -1.22 9.48
N ALA A 77 -3.00 -0.26 10.37
CA ALA A 77 -1.88 0.36 11.06
C ALA A 77 -1.12 -0.67 11.90
N ARG A 78 -1.84 -1.58 12.55
CA ARG A 78 -1.19 -2.66 13.29
C ARG A 78 -0.40 -3.59 12.37
N ALA A 79 -0.86 -3.75 11.13
CA ALA A 79 -0.20 -4.61 10.16
C ALA A 79 0.91 -3.91 9.38
N ALA A 80 1.12 -2.62 9.63
CA ALA A 80 2.06 -1.84 8.83
C ALA A 80 3.46 -2.42 8.78
N PRO A 81 4.05 -2.93 9.88
CA PRO A 81 5.39 -3.52 9.77
C PRO A 81 5.42 -4.70 8.81
N PHE A 82 4.42 -5.56 8.84
CA PHE A 82 4.34 -6.68 7.92
C PHE A 82 4.22 -6.18 6.47
N LEU A 83 3.34 -5.20 6.25
CA LEU A 83 3.14 -4.66 4.91
C LEU A 83 4.39 -4.01 4.37
N ARG A 84 5.11 -3.26 5.21
CA ARG A 84 6.37 -2.65 4.79
C ARG A 84 7.39 -3.71 4.40
N GLY A 85 7.42 -4.81 5.14
CA GLY A 85 8.33 -5.91 4.83
C GLY A 85 8.01 -6.54 3.48
N GLU A 86 6.72 -6.74 3.20
CA GLU A 86 6.32 -7.31 1.92
C GLU A 86 6.67 -6.39 0.76
N VAL A 87 6.44 -5.09 0.94
CA VAL A 87 6.80 -4.13 -0.10
C VAL A 87 8.30 -4.11 -0.33
N ALA A 88 9.08 -4.07 0.75
CA ALA A 88 10.53 -4.03 0.61
C ALA A 88 11.06 -5.27 -0.11
N LYS A 89 10.52 -6.44 0.23
CA LYS A 89 10.93 -7.68 -0.41
C LYS A 89 10.59 -7.66 -1.89
N ALA A 90 9.38 -7.25 -2.24
CA ALA A 90 8.96 -7.23 -3.63
C ALA A 90 9.78 -6.24 -4.46
N MET A 91 10.07 -5.07 -3.88
CA MET A 91 10.85 -4.07 -4.61
C MET A 91 12.28 -4.52 -4.83
N ARG A 92 12.88 -5.22 -3.87
CA ARG A 92 14.21 -5.77 -4.07
C ARG A 92 14.25 -6.79 -5.19
N LEU A 93 13.22 -7.62 -5.26
CA LEU A 93 13.13 -8.61 -6.34
C LEU A 93 12.98 -7.95 -7.70
N ARG A 94 12.21 -6.88 -7.77
CA ARG A 94 12.05 -6.16 -9.03
C ARG A 94 13.37 -5.55 -9.49
N VAL A 95 14.13 -4.98 -8.57
CA VAL A 95 15.42 -4.40 -8.91
C VAL A 95 16.34 -5.46 -9.48
N ARG A 96 16.37 -6.65 -8.87
CA ARG A 96 17.17 -7.74 -9.39
C ARG A 96 16.74 -8.17 -10.77
N ASN A 97 15.44 -8.24 -10.98
CA ASN A 97 14.90 -8.71 -12.26
C ASN A 97 15.14 -7.72 -13.39
N THR A 98 15.34 -6.46 -13.06
CA THR A 98 15.57 -5.45 -14.07
C THR A 98 17.06 -5.18 -14.31
N ALA A 99 17.92 -5.77 -13.51
CA ALA A 99 19.35 -5.58 -13.71
C ALA A 99 19.78 -6.20 -15.06
N PRO A 100 20.64 -5.52 -15.77
CA PRO A 100 21.12 -6.05 -17.05
C PRO A 100 21.91 -7.34 -16.89
#